data_00560fe7884ea89264ed2bfa51bcfd0d
#
_entry.id   00560fe7884ea89264ed2bfa51bcfd0d
#
_cell.length_a   1.000
_cell.length_b   1.000
_cell.length_c   1.000
_cell.angle_alpha   90.00
_cell.angle_beta   90.00
_cell.angle_gamma   90.00
#
_symmetry.space_group_name_H-M   'P 1'
#
loop_
_entity.id
_entity.type
_entity.pdbx_description
1 polymer ?
#
loop_
_entity_poly.entity_id
_entity_poly.type
_entity_poly.pdbx_seq_one_letter_code
_entity_poly.pdbx_strand_id
1 'polypeptide(L)'
;MNHILGKAILLASALLFSITGTSCSNDDNATPEKEKTYDMSGFAKGADVSWLTEMEASGVKFYNQNGKATECMSLLRDLGMNSIRLRVWVNPDGGWNGKDDVVAKAWRAQQLGMRLMIDFHYSDTWADPSKQGVPAAWKNYSFDEMKQAVANHTKDVLSALKERNINVEWVQVGNETTDGMLWNDEDGDAALKVTGRASKNMANFAAYINAGYDAVKGVYPNAKVIVHLDKGNNLGQYTWMFDGLKQNSAKWDVIGMSLYPDWITDQTWEQVSDACLNNIKTLSKKYGCDVIISEIGMVWNSENAAPFLKKMVDGCKQISTCEGVFYWEPECSNNWNGYDKGAFDNTGKPTAALDAFK
;
A
#
# COMPACT_ATOMS: atom_id res chain seq x y z
N MET A 1 16.57 -63.70 3.76
CA MET A 1 16.06 -64.49 2.60
C MET A 1 15.15 -63.61 1.80
N ASN A 2 15.59 -63.44 0.56
CA ASN A 2 14.87 -62.98 -0.66
C ASN A 2 14.23 -61.56 -0.70
N HIS A 3 14.95 -60.74 -1.37
CA HIS A 3 14.72 -59.76 -2.46
C HIS A 3 13.44 -59.96 -3.27
N ILE A 4 12.76 -58.85 -3.62
CA ILE A 4 12.32 -58.58 -5.00
C ILE A 4 12.28 -57.05 -5.22
N LEU A 5 13.15 -56.60 -6.15
CA LEU A 5 13.09 -55.30 -6.82
C LEU A 5 11.93 -55.29 -7.83
N GLY A 6 11.13 -54.25 -7.80
CA GLY A 6 10.17 -53.94 -8.88
C GLY A 6 10.54 -52.64 -9.60
N LYS A 7 11.11 -52.76 -10.81
CA LYS A 7 11.35 -51.64 -11.75
C LYS A 7 10.04 -51.18 -12.35
N ALA A 8 9.72 -49.92 -12.22
CA ALA A 8 8.65 -49.29 -12.99
C ALA A 8 9.22 -48.70 -14.29
N ILE A 9 8.72 -49.18 -15.42
CA ILE A 9 9.05 -48.73 -16.77
C ILE A 9 8.11 -47.55 -17.12
N LEU A 10 8.68 -46.41 -17.48
CA LEU A 10 7.97 -45.29 -18.10
C LEU A 10 7.70 -45.66 -19.58
N LEU A 11 6.43 -45.75 -19.98
CA LEU A 11 6.03 -45.73 -21.37
C LEU A 11 5.60 -44.29 -21.71
N ALA A 12 6.38 -43.64 -22.58
CA ALA A 12 6.01 -42.41 -23.23
C ALA A 12 5.17 -42.76 -24.49
N SER A 13 3.88 -42.42 -24.48
CA SER A 13 3.01 -42.56 -25.65
C SER A 13 2.97 -41.25 -26.42
N ALA A 14 3.66 -41.21 -27.57
CA ALA A 14 3.52 -40.13 -28.53
C ALA A 14 2.24 -40.34 -29.36
N LEU A 15 1.23 -39.49 -29.21
CA LEU A 15 0.10 -39.41 -30.11
C LEU A 15 0.44 -38.45 -31.25
N LEU A 16 0.63 -38.99 -32.43
CA LEU A 16 0.59 -38.27 -33.71
C LEU A 16 -0.85 -37.97 -34.06
N PHE A 17 -1.25 -36.70 -34.07
CA PHE A 17 -2.49 -36.27 -34.74
C PHE A 17 -2.18 -35.87 -36.17
N SER A 18 -2.72 -36.63 -37.10
CA SER A 18 -2.75 -36.30 -38.53
C SER A 18 -3.87 -35.28 -38.76
N ILE A 19 -3.50 -34.06 -39.14
CA ILE A 19 -4.45 -33.03 -39.54
C ILE A 19 -4.68 -33.18 -41.07
N THR A 20 -5.86 -33.66 -41.44
CA THR A 20 -6.37 -33.55 -42.83
C THR A 20 -6.92 -32.15 -43.02
N GLY A 21 -6.30 -31.40 -43.91
CA GLY A 21 -6.73 -30.06 -44.27
C GLY A 21 -8.08 -30.03 -44.95
N THR A 22 -8.98 -29.20 -44.45
CA THR A 22 -10.09 -28.64 -45.23
C THR A 22 -9.88 -27.14 -45.33
N SER A 23 -9.53 -26.68 -46.51
CA SER A 23 -9.44 -25.29 -46.89
C SER A 23 -10.84 -24.68 -46.84
N CYS A 24 -11.05 -23.74 -45.90
CA CYS A 24 -12.08 -22.71 -46.03
C CYS A 24 -11.38 -21.37 -45.94
N SER A 25 -11.40 -20.67 -47.05
CA SER A 25 -10.99 -19.26 -47.15
C SER A 25 -11.91 -18.40 -46.30
N ASN A 26 -11.35 -17.76 -45.25
CA ASN A 26 -11.92 -16.54 -44.70
C ASN A 26 -10.75 -15.58 -44.44
N ASP A 27 -10.86 -14.43 -45.07
CA ASP A 27 -10.01 -13.26 -44.86
C ASP A 27 -10.22 -12.76 -43.43
N ASP A 28 -9.41 -13.23 -42.49
CA ASP A 28 -9.19 -12.56 -41.23
C ASP A 28 -7.75 -11.99 -41.18
N ASN A 29 -7.60 -10.81 -41.79
CA ASN A 29 -6.47 -9.92 -41.53
C ASN A 29 -6.68 -9.28 -40.16
N ALA A 30 -6.75 -10.07 -39.11
CA ALA A 30 -6.56 -9.57 -37.75
C ALA A 30 -5.06 -9.24 -37.59
N THR A 31 -4.72 -7.99 -37.75
CA THR A 31 -3.39 -7.48 -37.32
C THR A 31 -3.15 -7.92 -35.89
N PRO A 32 -2.07 -8.65 -35.59
CA PRO A 32 -1.81 -9.07 -34.21
C PRO A 32 -1.85 -7.82 -33.32
N GLU A 33 -2.72 -7.84 -32.31
CA GLU A 33 -2.81 -6.77 -31.34
C GLU A 33 -1.43 -6.63 -30.71
N LYS A 34 -0.80 -5.46 -30.87
CA LYS A 34 0.55 -5.20 -30.38
C LYS A 34 0.54 -5.42 -28.86
N GLU A 35 1.37 -6.34 -28.38
CA GLU A 35 1.48 -6.62 -26.95
C GLU A 35 1.77 -5.33 -26.19
N LYS A 36 0.91 -5.01 -25.22
CA LYS A 36 1.06 -3.80 -24.43
C LYS A 36 2.30 -3.90 -23.56
N THR A 37 3.19 -2.93 -23.68
CA THR A 37 4.33 -2.78 -22.78
C THR A 37 3.98 -1.80 -21.67
N TYR A 38 4.38 -2.11 -20.43
CA TYR A 38 4.12 -1.30 -19.24
C TYR A 38 5.43 -0.84 -18.62
N ASP A 39 5.54 0.47 -18.32
CA ASP A 39 6.69 1.01 -17.58
C ASP A 39 6.44 0.87 -16.06
N MET A 40 7.15 -0.07 -15.46
CA MET A 40 7.10 -0.35 -14.02
C MET A 40 8.23 0.35 -13.25
N SER A 41 9.00 1.24 -13.88
CA SER A 41 10.11 1.96 -13.28
C SER A 41 9.76 3.41 -12.89
N GLY A 42 10.72 4.10 -12.30
CA GLY A 42 10.67 5.54 -12.06
C GLY A 42 9.65 5.96 -11.00
N PHE A 43 8.96 7.06 -11.26
CA PHE A 43 7.96 7.62 -10.35
C PHE A 43 6.82 6.62 -10.07
N ALA A 44 6.53 6.37 -8.79
CA ALA A 44 5.48 5.44 -8.41
C ALA A 44 4.10 6.06 -8.65
N LYS A 45 3.31 5.40 -9.49
CA LYS A 45 1.91 5.67 -9.77
C LYS A 45 1.12 4.52 -9.17
N GLY A 46 0.72 4.68 -7.90
CA GLY A 46 0.25 3.57 -7.09
C GLY A 46 -1.24 3.60 -6.77
N ALA A 47 -1.74 2.44 -6.36
CA ALA A 47 -3.03 2.26 -5.72
C ALA A 47 -2.88 1.41 -4.46
N ASP A 48 -3.55 1.79 -3.37
CA ASP A 48 -3.87 0.86 -2.29
C ASP A 48 -5.15 0.11 -2.67
N VAL A 49 -5.10 -1.21 -2.67
CA VAL A 49 -6.24 -2.07 -3.02
C VAL A 49 -6.45 -3.12 -1.93
N SER A 50 -6.31 -2.72 -0.69
CA SER A 50 -6.35 -3.62 0.44
C SER A 50 -7.72 -4.27 0.66
N TRP A 51 -8.82 -3.61 0.26
CA TRP A 51 -10.18 -4.18 0.29
C TRP A 51 -10.48 -5.13 -0.86
N LEU A 52 -9.63 -5.21 -1.89
CA LEU A 52 -9.95 -5.90 -3.14
C LEU A 52 -10.46 -7.33 -2.96
N THR A 53 -9.79 -8.15 -2.15
CA THR A 53 -10.17 -9.56 -1.93
C THR A 53 -11.51 -9.70 -1.21
N GLU A 54 -11.81 -8.82 -0.26
CA GLU A 54 -13.10 -8.77 0.45
C GLU A 54 -14.22 -8.33 -0.51
N MET A 55 -13.99 -7.32 -1.34
CA MET A 55 -14.93 -6.86 -2.37
C MET A 55 -15.24 -7.97 -3.38
N GLU A 56 -14.21 -8.65 -3.89
CA GLU A 56 -14.35 -9.76 -4.83
C GLU A 56 -15.12 -10.94 -4.21
N ALA A 57 -14.84 -11.30 -2.97
CA ALA A 57 -15.55 -12.33 -2.23
C ALA A 57 -17.02 -11.97 -2.01
N SER A 58 -17.33 -10.69 -1.92
CA SER A 58 -18.70 -10.15 -1.83
C SER A 58 -19.39 -10.02 -3.19
N GLY A 59 -18.73 -10.44 -4.28
CA GLY A 59 -19.29 -10.44 -5.64
C GLY A 59 -19.15 -9.12 -6.40
N VAL A 60 -18.37 -8.16 -5.90
CA VAL A 60 -18.08 -6.90 -6.62
C VAL A 60 -17.28 -7.23 -7.88
N LYS A 61 -17.62 -6.56 -8.97
CA LYS A 61 -16.96 -6.71 -10.28
C LYS A 61 -16.51 -5.35 -10.79
N PHE A 62 -15.37 -5.36 -11.48
CA PHE A 62 -14.79 -4.18 -12.09
C PHE A 62 -14.88 -4.26 -13.60
N TYR A 63 -15.06 -3.12 -14.26
CA TYR A 63 -15.26 -3.05 -15.69
C TYR A 63 -14.33 -2.01 -16.31
N ASN A 64 -13.79 -2.34 -17.48
CA ASN A 64 -13.09 -1.32 -18.26
C ASN A 64 -14.09 -0.35 -18.92
N GLN A 65 -13.59 0.68 -19.60
CA GLN A 65 -14.43 1.69 -20.25
C GLN A 65 -15.40 1.11 -21.27
N ASN A 66 -15.06 -0.03 -21.89
CA ASN A 66 -15.91 -0.74 -22.86
C ASN A 66 -16.97 -1.65 -22.20
N GLY A 67 -17.04 -1.65 -20.87
CA GLY A 67 -17.99 -2.48 -20.11
C GLY A 67 -17.61 -3.96 -20.02
N LYS A 68 -16.37 -4.33 -20.38
CA LYS A 68 -15.85 -5.69 -20.21
C LYS A 68 -15.40 -5.88 -18.76
N ALA A 69 -15.89 -6.94 -18.10
CA ALA A 69 -15.41 -7.31 -16.77
C ALA A 69 -13.90 -7.60 -16.83
N THR A 70 -13.14 -7.00 -15.93
CA THR A 70 -11.68 -7.02 -15.93
C THR A 70 -11.19 -7.16 -14.49
N GLU A 71 -10.12 -7.91 -14.28
CA GLU A 71 -9.45 -8.02 -13.00
C GLU A 71 -8.92 -6.64 -12.57
N CYS A 72 -9.14 -6.28 -11.31
CA CYS A 72 -8.95 -4.90 -10.84
C CYS A 72 -7.50 -4.39 -10.99
N MET A 73 -6.50 -5.16 -10.52
CA MET A 73 -5.09 -4.72 -10.61
C MET A 73 -4.63 -4.63 -12.07
N SER A 74 -5.11 -5.52 -12.95
CA SER A 74 -4.85 -5.46 -14.40
C SER A 74 -5.46 -4.20 -15.00
N LEU A 75 -6.66 -3.82 -14.57
CA LEU A 75 -7.34 -2.60 -15.01
C LEU A 75 -6.58 -1.35 -14.56
N LEU A 76 -6.13 -1.31 -13.31
CA LEU A 76 -5.32 -0.20 -12.79
C LEU A 76 -3.98 -0.07 -13.52
N ARG A 77 -3.32 -1.21 -13.82
CA ARG A 77 -2.12 -1.24 -14.66
C ARG A 77 -2.39 -0.68 -16.07
N ASP A 78 -3.50 -1.08 -16.68
CA ASP A 78 -3.90 -0.58 -18.01
C ASP A 78 -4.18 0.92 -18.01
N LEU A 79 -4.53 1.50 -16.86
CA LEU A 79 -4.69 2.94 -16.62
C LEU A 79 -3.37 3.66 -16.29
N GLY A 80 -2.25 2.94 -16.32
CA GLY A 80 -0.90 3.51 -16.16
C GLY A 80 -0.33 3.41 -14.75
N MET A 81 -1.00 2.75 -13.81
CA MET A 81 -0.44 2.49 -12.49
C MET A 81 0.62 1.40 -12.53
N ASN A 82 1.68 1.56 -11.75
CA ASN A 82 2.85 0.67 -11.72
C ASN A 82 3.19 0.14 -10.33
N SER A 83 2.42 0.50 -9.32
CA SER A 83 2.69 0.15 -7.92
C SER A 83 1.41 -0.17 -7.17
N ILE A 84 1.49 -1.10 -6.21
CA ILE A 84 0.38 -1.48 -5.32
C ILE A 84 0.83 -1.30 -3.88
N ARG A 85 -0.02 -0.69 -3.05
CA ARG A 85 0.10 -0.62 -1.60
C ARG A 85 -0.89 -1.57 -0.96
N LEU A 86 -0.46 -2.27 0.08
CA LEU A 86 -1.28 -3.24 0.82
C LEU A 86 -1.08 -3.04 2.31
N ARG A 87 -2.16 -2.73 3.04
CA ARG A 87 -2.13 -2.69 4.51
C ARG A 87 -2.10 -4.11 5.09
N VAL A 88 -1.50 -4.24 6.24
CA VAL A 88 -1.49 -5.49 6.99
C VAL A 88 -1.86 -5.27 8.45
N TRP A 89 -2.80 -6.08 8.95
CA TRP A 89 -3.24 -6.17 10.34
C TRP A 89 -2.62 -7.38 11.03
N VAL A 90 -2.62 -7.39 12.37
CA VAL A 90 -1.98 -8.46 13.16
C VAL A 90 -2.87 -9.71 13.21
N ASN A 91 -4.06 -9.61 13.78
CA ASN A 91 -5.04 -10.68 13.85
C ASN A 91 -6.45 -10.14 13.51
N PRO A 92 -6.72 -9.82 12.25
CA PRO A 92 -7.99 -9.25 11.86
C PRO A 92 -9.12 -10.27 11.95
N ASP A 93 -10.30 -9.83 12.37
CA ASP A 93 -11.52 -10.60 12.26
C ASP A 93 -11.82 -10.91 10.79
N GLY A 94 -12.19 -12.16 10.49
CA GLY A 94 -12.48 -12.59 9.11
C GLY A 94 -11.25 -12.81 8.23
N GLY A 95 -10.03 -12.46 8.69
CA GLY A 95 -8.76 -12.73 7.99
C GLY A 95 -8.39 -11.74 6.90
N TRP A 96 -9.29 -10.82 6.50
CA TRP A 96 -8.99 -9.79 5.50
C TRP A 96 -7.88 -8.87 6.00
N ASN A 97 -6.92 -8.56 5.13
CA ASN A 97 -5.70 -7.81 5.46
C ASN A 97 -4.80 -8.47 6.51
N GLY A 98 -5.04 -9.73 6.87
CA GLY A 98 -4.08 -10.56 7.57
C GLY A 98 -2.94 -11.01 6.63
N LYS A 99 -1.90 -11.62 7.21
CA LYS A 99 -0.69 -12.04 6.47
C LYS A 99 -1.00 -12.82 5.17
N ASP A 100 -1.86 -13.83 5.24
CA ASP A 100 -2.12 -14.71 4.10
C ASP A 100 -2.86 -13.98 2.96
N ASP A 101 -3.80 -13.11 3.30
CA ASP A 101 -4.54 -12.27 2.35
C ASP A 101 -3.61 -11.24 1.68
N VAL A 102 -2.72 -10.60 2.45
CA VAL A 102 -1.71 -9.69 1.91
C VAL A 102 -0.75 -10.42 0.96
N VAL A 103 -0.30 -11.62 1.33
CA VAL A 103 0.57 -12.44 0.46
C VAL A 103 -0.13 -12.81 -0.84
N ALA A 104 -1.42 -13.14 -0.79
CA ALA A 104 -2.20 -13.45 -2.00
C ALA A 104 -2.33 -12.24 -2.93
N LYS A 105 -2.66 -11.05 -2.39
CA LYS A 105 -2.72 -9.79 -3.16
C LYS A 105 -1.36 -9.39 -3.72
N ALA A 106 -0.30 -9.46 -2.90
CA ALA A 106 1.06 -9.14 -3.32
C ALA A 106 1.56 -10.06 -4.45
N TRP A 107 1.21 -11.34 -4.41
CA TRP A 107 1.52 -12.26 -5.50
C TRP A 107 0.82 -11.86 -6.80
N ARG A 108 -0.47 -11.48 -6.75
CA ARG A 108 -1.22 -10.97 -7.93
C ARG A 108 -0.54 -9.74 -8.54
N ALA A 109 -0.17 -8.76 -7.70
CA ALA A 109 0.53 -7.55 -8.14
C ALA A 109 1.86 -7.89 -8.83
N GLN A 110 2.65 -8.80 -8.24
CA GLN A 110 3.91 -9.24 -8.81
C GLN A 110 3.75 -9.95 -10.17
N GLN A 111 2.70 -10.78 -10.36
CA GLN A 111 2.43 -11.40 -11.66
C GLN A 111 2.15 -10.36 -12.76
N LEU A 112 1.71 -9.17 -12.38
CA LEU A 112 1.51 -8.03 -13.28
C LEU A 112 2.77 -7.16 -13.44
N GLY A 113 3.86 -7.50 -12.77
CA GLY A 113 5.11 -6.74 -12.74
C GLY A 113 5.03 -5.47 -11.88
N MET A 114 3.96 -5.26 -11.10
CA MET A 114 3.77 -4.06 -10.30
C MET A 114 4.67 -4.08 -9.05
N ARG A 115 5.15 -2.90 -8.66
CA ARG A 115 5.99 -2.67 -7.48
C ARG A 115 5.14 -2.68 -6.22
N LEU A 116 5.71 -2.99 -5.06
CA LEU A 116 4.96 -3.20 -3.83
C LEU A 116 5.40 -2.29 -2.69
N MET A 117 4.39 -1.72 -2.03
CA MET A 117 4.48 -1.11 -0.71
C MET A 117 3.66 -1.93 0.28
N ILE A 118 4.23 -2.29 1.43
CA ILE A 118 3.53 -2.97 2.52
C ILE A 118 3.35 -1.99 3.66
N ASP A 119 2.11 -1.85 4.13
CA ASP A 119 1.73 -0.90 5.17
C ASP A 119 1.32 -1.61 6.46
N PHE A 120 2.19 -1.57 7.47
CA PHE A 120 1.94 -2.19 8.77
C PHE A 120 1.15 -1.27 9.69
N HIS A 121 -0.09 -1.65 10.03
CA HIS A 121 -0.89 -0.92 11.01
C HIS A 121 -0.50 -1.22 12.46
N TYR A 122 0.10 -2.38 12.74
CA TYR A 122 0.38 -2.91 14.09
C TYR A 122 -0.85 -2.89 15.00
N SER A 123 -1.98 -3.21 14.44
CA SER A 123 -3.29 -3.30 15.09
C SER A 123 -4.06 -4.49 14.52
N ASP A 124 -5.10 -4.95 15.19
CA ASP A 124 -6.01 -5.98 14.66
C ASP A 124 -7.05 -5.40 13.71
N THR A 125 -7.13 -4.07 13.63
CA THR A 125 -8.07 -3.31 12.81
C THR A 125 -7.44 -1.99 12.39
N TRP A 126 -8.24 -1.02 12.00
CA TRP A 126 -7.80 0.31 11.56
C TRP A 126 -6.86 0.98 12.58
N ALA A 127 -5.74 1.48 12.07
CA ALA A 127 -4.89 2.46 12.73
C ALA A 127 -4.91 3.74 11.89
N ASP A 128 -5.32 4.85 12.49
CA ASP A 128 -5.47 6.16 11.87
C ASP A 128 -5.20 7.27 12.89
N PRO A 129 -5.21 8.58 12.52
CA PRO A 129 -4.89 9.66 13.45
C PRO A 129 -5.78 9.75 14.68
N SER A 130 -6.96 9.11 14.66
CA SER A 130 -7.90 9.10 15.78
C SER A 130 -7.73 7.89 16.69
N LYS A 131 -7.10 6.82 16.20
CA LYS A 131 -6.94 5.56 16.93
C LYS A 131 -5.70 4.78 16.45
N GLN A 132 -4.93 4.31 17.40
CA GLN A 132 -3.72 3.50 17.17
C GLN A 132 -3.71 2.35 18.19
N GLY A 133 -4.74 1.49 18.11
CA GLY A 133 -5.00 0.46 19.11
C GLY A 133 -3.91 -0.61 19.16
N VAL A 134 -3.56 -1.02 20.38
CA VAL A 134 -2.68 -2.17 20.60
C VAL A 134 -3.43 -3.45 20.22
N PRO A 135 -2.83 -4.38 19.47
CA PRO A 135 -3.41 -5.69 19.21
C PRO A 135 -3.80 -6.41 20.49
N ALA A 136 -4.93 -7.12 20.48
CA ALA A 136 -5.44 -7.80 21.68
C ALA A 136 -4.41 -8.76 22.30
N ALA A 137 -3.62 -9.43 21.46
CA ALA A 137 -2.57 -10.35 21.91
C ALA A 137 -1.38 -9.64 22.58
N TRP A 138 -1.21 -8.32 22.39
CA TRP A 138 -0.06 -7.55 22.88
C TRP A 138 -0.41 -6.65 24.07
N LYS A 139 -1.67 -6.60 24.52
CA LYS A 139 -2.14 -5.67 25.56
C LYS A 139 -1.37 -5.70 26.87
N ASN A 140 -0.84 -6.86 27.26
CA ASN A 140 -0.13 -7.05 28.51
C ASN A 140 1.40 -7.05 28.35
N TYR A 141 1.91 -6.68 27.17
CA TYR A 141 3.34 -6.69 26.92
C TYR A 141 4.05 -5.55 27.62
N SER A 142 5.24 -5.84 28.16
CA SER A 142 6.20 -4.83 28.56
C SER A 142 6.74 -4.07 27.34
N PHE A 143 7.45 -2.99 27.57
CA PHE A 143 8.07 -2.20 26.49
C PHE A 143 8.99 -3.05 25.59
N ASP A 144 9.80 -3.93 26.18
CA ASP A 144 10.72 -4.78 25.43
C ASP A 144 9.96 -5.86 24.63
N GLU A 145 8.92 -6.47 25.21
CA GLU A 145 8.05 -7.40 24.50
C GLU A 145 7.30 -6.73 23.37
N MET A 146 6.83 -5.48 23.54
CA MET A 146 6.18 -4.72 22.47
C MET A 146 7.11 -4.43 21.30
N LYS A 147 8.37 -4.00 21.57
CA LYS A 147 9.40 -3.85 20.52
C LYS A 147 9.63 -5.16 19.76
N GLN A 148 9.73 -6.26 20.52
CA GLN A 148 9.93 -7.56 19.91
C GLN A 148 8.71 -8.01 19.09
N ALA A 149 7.49 -7.67 19.51
CA ALA A 149 6.26 -7.97 18.78
C ALA A 149 6.19 -7.21 17.45
N VAL A 150 6.53 -5.92 17.44
CA VAL A 150 6.67 -5.12 16.22
C VAL A 150 7.68 -5.78 15.26
N ALA A 151 8.88 -6.08 15.74
CA ALA A 151 9.92 -6.71 14.94
C ALA A 151 9.51 -8.08 14.40
N ASN A 152 8.91 -8.92 15.24
CA ASN A 152 8.49 -10.28 14.86
C ASN A 152 7.37 -10.26 13.83
N HIS A 153 6.33 -9.44 14.02
CA HIS A 153 5.24 -9.33 13.06
C HIS A 153 5.74 -8.83 11.70
N THR A 154 6.56 -7.78 11.70
CA THR A 154 7.18 -7.26 10.48
C THR A 154 7.99 -8.35 9.77
N LYS A 155 8.85 -9.04 10.49
CA LYS A 155 9.68 -10.11 9.93
C LYS A 155 8.83 -11.28 9.41
N ASP A 156 7.79 -11.69 10.13
CA ASP A 156 6.94 -12.82 9.74
C ASP A 156 6.24 -12.56 8.41
N VAL A 157 5.59 -11.41 8.27
CA VAL A 157 4.90 -11.03 7.02
C VAL A 157 5.89 -10.89 5.86
N LEU A 158 6.99 -10.16 6.06
CA LEU A 158 7.98 -9.92 5.00
C LEU A 158 8.72 -11.21 4.60
N SER A 159 8.98 -12.12 5.54
CA SER A 159 9.57 -13.43 5.23
C SER A 159 8.62 -14.28 4.38
N ALA A 160 7.32 -14.29 4.70
CA ALA A 160 6.32 -15.00 3.90
C ALA A 160 6.24 -14.49 2.44
N LEU A 161 6.41 -13.17 2.23
CA LEU A 161 6.52 -12.58 0.89
C LEU A 161 7.82 -13.01 0.20
N LYS A 162 8.95 -12.96 0.91
CA LYS A 162 10.28 -13.32 0.37
C LYS A 162 10.38 -14.79 -0.02
N GLU A 163 9.78 -15.69 0.76
CA GLU A 163 9.73 -17.12 0.48
C GLU A 163 8.98 -17.43 -0.84
N ARG A 164 8.09 -16.56 -1.26
CA ARG A 164 7.40 -16.62 -2.56
C ARG A 164 8.10 -15.82 -3.67
N ASN A 165 9.33 -15.36 -3.43
CA ASN A 165 10.11 -14.51 -4.33
C ASN A 165 9.39 -13.21 -4.70
N ILE A 166 8.56 -12.67 -3.82
CA ILE A 166 7.88 -11.39 -4.00
C ILE A 166 8.84 -10.27 -3.57
N ASN A 167 9.05 -9.29 -4.45
CA ASN A 167 9.88 -8.12 -4.15
C ASN A 167 9.03 -7.06 -3.46
N VAL A 168 9.61 -6.45 -2.41
CA VAL A 168 9.00 -5.31 -1.70
C VAL A 168 9.94 -4.12 -1.84
N GLU A 169 9.43 -2.99 -2.31
CA GLU A 169 10.23 -1.78 -2.52
C GLU A 169 10.11 -0.80 -1.36
N TRP A 170 8.91 -0.66 -0.79
CA TRP A 170 8.64 0.21 0.34
C TRP A 170 7.92 -0.53 1.46
N VAL A 171 8.21 -0.14 2.69
CA VAL A 171 7.51 -0.65 3.87
C VAL A 171 7.18 0.50 4.81
N GLN A 172 5.90 0.70 5.10
CA GLN A 172 5.46 1.61 6.15
C GLN A 172 5.52 0.91 7.51
N VAL A 173 6.21 1.54 8.45
CA VAL A 173 6.26 1.14 9.85
C VAL A 173 5.26 2.01 10.62
N GLY A 174 4.03 1.54 10.69
CA GLY A 174 2.87 2.27 11.17
C GLY A 174 2.12 3.03 10.07
N ASN A 175 0.81 3.13 10.21
CA ASN A 175 -0.07 3.92 9.34
C ASN A 175 -0.53 5.19 10.04
N GLU A 176 -0.41 6.34 9.35
CA GLU A 176 -0.82 7.67 9.82
C GLU A 176 -0.47 7.94 11.29
N THR A 177 0.79 7.73 11.62
CA THR A 177 1.33 7.78 12.99
C THR A 177 1.51 9.23 13.50
N THR A 178 0.54 10.09 13.26
CA THR A 178 0.56 11.53 13.54
C THR A 178 0.76 11.86 15.04
N ASP A 179 0.28 10.99 15.92
CA ASP A 179 0.61 11.01 17.35
C ASP A 179 1.20 9.65 17.80
N GLY A 180 2.05 9.06 16.95
CA GLY A 180 2.67 7.76 17.20
C GLY A 180 1.77 6.57 16.88
N MET A 181 2.10 5.39 17.42
CA MET A 181 1.36 4.13 17.24
C MET A 181 1.29 3.33 18.55
N LEU A 182 0.50 2.26 18.57
CA LEU A 182 0.41 1.36 19.75
C LEU A 182 0.06 2.15 21.02
N TRP A 183 -1.03 2.92 20.94
CA TRP A 183 -1.50 3.70 22.08
C TRP A 183 -1.99 2.77 23.19
N ASN A 184 -1.37 2.86 24.33
CA ASN A 184 -1.90 2.30 25.56
C ASN A 184 -2.54 3.47 26.31
N ASP A 185 -3.85 3.61 26.19
CA ASP A 185 -4.64 4.70 26.78
C ASP A 185 -5.14 4.36 28.18
N GLU A 186 -4.71 3.24 28.78
CA GLU A 186 -4.97 2.96 30.18
C GLU A 186 -4.32 4.03 31.07
N ASP A 187 -5.01 4.39 32.14
CA ASP A 187 -4.52 5.37 33.10
C ASP A 187 -3.36 4.83 33.95
N GLY A 188 -2.36 5.65 34.16
CA GLY A 188 -1.29 5.41 35.13
C GLY A 188 0.11 5.27 34.54
N ASP A 189 1.11 5.26 35.45
CA ASP A 189 2.54 5.23 35.09
C ASP A 189 2.96 3.98 34.32
N ALA A 190 2.27 2.85 34.52
CA ALA A 190 2.55 1.60 33.80
C ALA A 190 2.24 1.75 32.30
N ALA A 191 1.11 2.38 31.96
CA ALA A 191 0.72 2.65 30.57
C ALA A 191 1.71 3.59 29.88
N LEU A 192 2.17 4.64 30.57
CA LEU A 192 3.16 5.59 30.06
C LEU A 192 4.51 4.95 29.73
N LYS A 193 4.87 3.84 30.40
CA LYS A 193 6.12 3.11 30.12
C LYS A 193 6.08 2.33 28.82
N VAL A 194 4.88 1.99 28.31
CA VAL A 194 4.71 1.13 27.15
C VAL A 194 4.15 1.89 25.94
N THR A 195 3.33 2.92 26.17
CA THR A 195 2.66 3.64 25.08
C THR A 195 3.64 4.15 24.04
N GLY A 196 3.33 3.93 22.77
CA GLY A 196 3.99 4.57 21.62
C GLY A 196 3.30 5.86 21.17
N ARG A 197 2.39 6.44 22.00
CA ARG A 197 1.78 7.74 21.72
C ARG A 197 2.84 8.85 21.81
N ALA A 198 3.16 9.47 20.68
CA ALA A 198 4.31 10.36 20.55
C ALA A 198 4.23 11.59 21.48
N SER A 199 3.04 12.16 21.66
CA SER A 199 2.80 13.29 22.58
C SER A 199 3.00 12.94 24.07
N LYS A 200 2.93 11.65 24.43
CA LYS A 200 3.15 11.14 25.78
C LYS A 200 4.56 10.57 25.96
N ASN A 201 5.09 9.86 24.98
CA ASN A 201 6.40 9.21 25.03
C ASN A 201 7.03 9.03 23.65
N MET A 202 7.63 10.08 23.12
CA MET A 202 8.31 10.08 21.83
C MET A 202 9.45 9.04 21.75
N ALA A 203 10.14 8.79 22.86
CA ALA A 203 11.23 7.82 22.89
C ALA A 203 10.74 6.39 22.65
N ASN A 204 9.60 6.00 23.23
CA ASN A 204 8.99 4.70 22.96
C ASN A 204 8.57 4.58 21.49
N PHE A 205 7.92 5.61 20.95
CA PHE A 205 7.54 5.63 19.54
C PHE A 205 8.75 5.45 18.63
N ALA A 206 9.81 6.22 18.86
CA ALA A 206 11.08 6.09 18.12
C ALA A 206 11.67 4.68 18.23
N ALA A 207 11.59 4.04 19.38
CA ALA A 207 12.08 2.69 19.59
C ALA A 207 11.23 1.64 18.82
N TYR A 208 9.91 1.82 18.74
CA TYR A 208 9.04 0.96 17.93
C TYR A 208 9.30 1.13 16.44
N ILE A 209 9.49 2.38 15.96
CA ILE A 209 9.93 2.64 14.58
C ILE A 209 11.25 1.91 14.29
N ASN A 210 12.24 2.02 15.19
CA ASN A 210 13.52 1.36 15.01
C ASN A 210 13.40 -0.18 14.98
N ALA A 211 12.54 -0.75 15.81
CA ALA A 211 12.28 -2.20 15.81
C ALA A 211 11.70 -2.68 14.47
N GLY A 212 10.74 -1.94 13.91
CA GLY A 212 10.20 -2.19 12.58
C GLY A 212 11.25 -1.97 11.48
N TYR A 213 11.97 -0.85 11.51
CA TYR A 213 13.04 -0.54 10.55
C TYR A 213 14.08 -1.66 10.46
N ASP A 214 14.62 -2.07 11.60
CA ASP A 214 15.66 -3.11 11.63
C ASP A 214 15.13 -4.47 11.17
N ALA A 215 13.86 -4.79 11.46
CA ALA A 215 13.20 -5.98 10.95
C ALA A 215 13.04 -5.95 9.43
N VAL A 216 12.62 -4.82 8.85
CA VAL A 216 12.53 -4.62 7.39
C VAL A 216 13.89 -4.84 6.75
N LYS A 217 14.94 -4.14 7.23
CA LYS A 217 16.29 -4.24 6.67
C LYS A 217 16.89 -5.65 6.81
N GLY A 218 16.50 -6.38 7.84
CA GLY A 218 16.90 -7.78 8.04
C GLY A 218 16.33 -8.74 6.98
N VAL A 219 15.15 -8.45 6.42
CA VAL A 219 14.52 -9.29 5.39
C VAL A 219 14.77 -8.73 3.99
N TYR A 220 14.53 -7.45 3.79
CA TYR A 220 14.71 -6.71 2.52
C TYR A 220 15.68 -5.54 2.72
N PRO A 221 16.99 -5.76 2.62
CA PRO A 221 18.00 -4.71 2.89
C PRO A 221 17.84 -3.44 2.05
N ASN A 222 17.31 -3.60 0.83
CA ASN A 222 17.14 -2.51 -0.13
C ASN A 222 15.75 -1.85 -0.06
N ALA A 223 14.78 -2.42 0.66
CA ALA A 223 13.46 -1.79 0.80
C ALA A 223 13.58 -0.48 1.59
N LYS A 224 12.87 0.55 1.14
CA LYS A 224 12.82 1.85 1.80
C LYS A 224 11.77 1.81 2.92
N VAL A 225 12.15 2.28 4.09
CA VAL A 225 11.25 2.34 5.26
C VAL A 225 10.63 3.71 5.36
N ILE A 226 9.29 3.72 5.42
CA ILE A 226 8.48 4.93 5.45
C ILE A 226 7.93 5.13 6.87
N VAL A 227 7.99 6.37 7.37
CA VAL A 227 7.17 6.86 8.48
C VAL A 227 6.08 7.74 7.88
N HIS A 228 4.82 7.38 8.11
CA HIS A 228 3.65 7.94 7.45
C HIS A 228 2.78 8.75 8.40
N LEU A 229 2.44 9.99 8.02
CA LEU A 229 1.54 10.89 8.74
C LEU A 229 0.39 11.37 7.83
N ASP A 230 -0.72 11.77 8.44
CA ASP A 230 -1.83 12.44 7.76
C ASP A 230 -1.54 13.91 7.44
N LYS A 231 -2.47 14.60 6.75
CA LYS A 231 -2.46 16.05 6.47
C LYS A 231 -1.14 16.57 5.91
N GLY A 232 -0.73 16.06 4.74
CA GLY A 232 0.47 16.49 4.03
C GLY A 232 0.62 18.01 3.82
N ASN A 233 -0.47 18.77 3.92
CA ASN A 233 -0.47 20.24 3.89
C ASN A 233 -0.02 20.89 5.22
N ASN A 234 0.07 20.14 6.34
CA ASN A 234 0.40 20.69 7.67
C ASN A 234 1.89 20.54 7.99
N LEU A 235 2.73 21.49 7.56
CA LEU A 235 4.17 21.50 7.80
C LEU A 235 4.52 21.42 9.30
N GLY A 236 3.74 22.07 10.17
CA GLY A 236 3.98 22.11 11.61
C GLY A 236 3.92 20.72 12.24
N GLN A 237 2.92 19.91 11.86
CA GLN A 237 2.75 18.54 12.31
C GLN A 237 3.96 17.67 11.93
N TYR A 238 4.39 17.74 10.66
CA TYR A 238 5.55 16.99 10.17
C TYR A 238 6.84 17.40 10.85
N THR A 239 7.06 18.71 11.04
CA THR A 239 8.29 19.18 11.70
C THR A 239 8.33 18.78 13.16
N TRP A 240 7.22 18.86 13.89
CA TRP A 240 7.13 18.41 15.28
C TRP A 240 7.48 16.91 15.39
N MET A 241 6.86 16.08 14.54
CA MET A 241 7.07 14.64 14.58
C MET A 241 8.51 14.25 14.21
N PHE A 242 9.00 14.71 13.07
CA PHE A 242 10.31 14.28 12.57
C PHE A 242 11.48 14.92 13.34
N ASP A 243 11.31 16.11 13.93
CA ASP A 243 12.28 16.65 14.89
C ASP A 243 12.32 15.79 16.17
N GLY A 244 11.15 15.37 16.68
CA GLY A 244 11.07 14.47 17.83
C GLY A 244 11.69 13.10 17.56
N LEU A 245 11.39 12.50 16.42
CA LEU A 245 11.99 11.22 15.98
C LEU A 245 13.50 11.33 15.84
N LYS A 246 14.01 12.40 15.23
CA LYS A 246 15.45 12.65 15.06
C LYS A 246 16.15 12.80 16.41
N GLN A 247 15.55 13.55 17.35
CA GLN A 247 16.10 13.71 18.71
C GLN A 247 16.17 12.38 19.47
N ASN A 248 15.29 11.44 19.17
CA ASN A 248 15.26 10.11 19.78
C ASN A 248 15.93 9.02 18.90
N SER A 249 16.76 9.43 17.93
CA SER A 249 17.55 8.52 17.08
C SER A 249 16.72 7.49 16.32
N ALA A 250 15.50 7.85 15.91
CA ALA A 250 14.70 7.03 15.03
C ALA A 250 15.31 6.97 13.62
N LYS A 251 15.06 5.86 12.92
CA LYS A 251 15.53 5.57 11.56
C LYS A 251 14.36 5.55 10.61
N TRP A 252 14.49 6.20 9.48
CA TRP A 252 13.57 6.13 8.34
C TRP A 252 14.32 6.48 7.05
N ASP A 253 13.79 6.05 5.92
CA ASP A 253 14.35 6.37 4.60
C ASP A 253 13.48 7.39 3.86
N VAL A 254 12.15 7.36 4.07
CA VAL A 254 11.17 8.16 3.33
C VAL A 254 10.11 8.71 4.29
N ILE A 255 9.65 9.93 4.05
CA ILE A 255 8.48 10.53 4.72
C ILE A 255 7.24 10.22 3.90
N GLY A 256 6.26 9.52 4.49
CA GLY A 256 4.94 9.27 3.90
C GLY A 256 3.92 10.34 4.28
N MET A 257 3.04 10.69 3.32
CA MET A 257 1.99 11.69 3.52
C MET A 257 0.64 11.18 3.04
N SER A 258 -0.44 11.44 3.80
CA SER A 258 -1.81 11.40 3.28
C SER A 258 -2.29 12.80 2.89
N LEU A 259 -3.14 12.88 1.86
CA LEU A 259 -3.77 14.13 1.44
C LEU A 259 -5.21 13.93 0.99
N TYR A 260 -6.14 14.45 1.79
CA TYR A 260 -7.58 14.40 1.57
C TYR A 260 -8.19 15.80 1.74
N PRO A 261 -8.28 16.61 0.68
CA PRO A 261 -8.79 17.98 0.78
C PRO A 261 -10.21 18.08 1.36
N ASP A 262 -11.07 17.08 1.10
CA ASP A 262 -12.45 17.06 1.60
C ASP A 262 -12.57 17.07 3.13
N TRP A 263 -11.49 16.70 3.84
CA TRP A 263 -11.44 16.73 5.31
C TRP A 263 -10.81 18.02 5.87
N ILE A 264 -10.45 18.96 4.98
CA ILE A 264 -9.83 20.25 5.35
C ILE A 264 -10.78 21.36 4.95
N THR A 265 -11.56 21.85 5.91
CA THR A 265 -12.72 22.71 5.65
C THR A 265 -12.42 24.21 5.57
N ASP A 266 -11.21 24.61 5.97
CA ASP A 266 -10.75 26.01 6.02
C ASP A 266 -9.84 26.42 4.84
N GLN A 267 -9.60 25.48 3.90
CA GLN A 267 -8.76 25.70 2.72
C GLN A 267 -9.44 25.13 1.47
N THR A 268 -9.15 25.70 0.31
CA THR A 268 -9.56 25.10 -0.97
C THR A 268 -8.63 23.94 -1.32
N TRP A 269 -9.08 23.02 -2.17
CA TRP A 269 -8.26 21.88 -2.58
C TRP A 269 -6.97 22.33 -3.28
N GLU A 270 -6.97 23.47 -3.98
CA GLU A 270 -5.78 24.07 -4.59
C GLU A 270 -4.78 24.52 -3.52
N GLN A 271 -5.25 25.20 -2.48
CA GLN A 271 -4.40 25.65 -1.36
C GLN A 271 -3.80 24.46 -0.62
N VAL A 272 -4.60 23.41 -0.37
CA VAL A 272 -4.16 22.16 0.25
C VAL A 272 -3.07 21.49 -0.61
N SER A 273 -3.28 21.41 -1.92
CA SER A 273 -2.31 20.85 -2.87
C SER A 273 -1.01 21.63 -2.91
N ASP A 274 -1.09 22.96 -3.02
CA ASP A 274 0.09 23.83 -3.08
C ASP A 274 0.91 23.76 -1.79
N ALA A 275 0.24 23.74 -0.64
CA ALA A 275 0.89 23.56 0.66
C ALA A 275 1.61 22.21 0.74
N CYS A 276 0.96 21.12 0.31
CA CYS A 276 1.55 19.79 0.31
C CYS A 276 2.79 19.71 -0.59
N LEU A 277 2.71 20.19 -1.84
CA LEU A 277 3.83 20.22 -2.78
C LEU A 277 5.03 21.05 -2.25
N ASN A 278 4.76 22.14 -1.52
CA ASN A 278 5.81 22.93 -0.86
C ASN A 278 6.40 22.19 0.33
N ASN A 279 5.57 21.47 1.10
CA ASN A 279 6.01 20.70 2.26
C ASN A 279 6.92 19.53 1.84
N ILE A 280 6.63 18.84 0.75
CA ILE A 280 7.52 17.82 0.18
C ILE A 280 8.94 18.35 0.01
N LYS A 281 9.09 19.50 -0.67
CA LYS A 281 10.41 20.14 -0.90
C LYS A 281 11.09 20.55 0.40
N THR A 282 10.30 21.13 1.33
CA THR A 282 10.81 21.65 2.60
C THR A 282 11.30 20.53 3.51
N LEU A 283 10.52 19.46 3.64
CA LEU A 283 10.81 18.32 4.51
C LEU A 283 11.96 17.49 3.95
N SER A 284 11.95 17.22 2.64
CA SER A 284 13.06 16.53 2.00
C SER A 284 14.39 17.26 2.21
N LYS A 285 14.42 18.57 2.01
CA LYS A 285 15.61 19.40 2.28
C LYS A 285 16.01 19.39 3.74
N LYS A 286 15.04 19.48 4.67
CA LYS A 286 15.32 19.56 6.14
C LYS A 286 15.87 18.25 6.68
N TYR A 287 15.35 17.12 6.24
CA TYR A 287 15.70 15.81 6.79
C TYR A 287 16.67 15.02 5.91
N GLY A 288 16.90 15.44 4.67
CA GLY A 288 17.83 14.77 3.73
C GLY A 288 17.33 13.40 3.28
N CYS A 289 15.99 13.25 3.13
CA CYS A 289 15.35 12.02 2.70
C CYS A 289 14.29 12.28 1.63
N ASP A 290 13.88 11.22 0.94
CA ASP A 290 12.79 11.31 -0.02
C ASP A 290 11.42 11.40 0.68
N VAL A 291 10.40 11.78 -0.11
CA VAL A 291 9.01 11.90 0.33
C VAL A 291 8.12 11.12 -0.63
N ILE A 292 7.03 10.56 -0.14
CA ILE A 292 6.04 9.86 -0.95
C ILE A 292 4.63 10.23 -0.48
N ILE A 293 3.70 10.41 -1.41
CA ILE A 293 2.28 10.50 -1.07
C ILE A 293 1.77 9.07 -0.95
N SER A 294 1.70 8.60 0.31
CA SER A 294 1.25 7.24 0.64
C SER A 294 -0.24 7.04 0.43
N GLU A 295 -1.01 8.13 0.60
CA GLU A 295 -2.45 8.12 0.40
C GLU A 295 -2.94 9.44 -0.20
N ILE A 296 -3.84 9.34 -1.17
CA ILE A 296 -4.58 10.46 -1.72
C ILE A 296 -5.97 10.00 -2.13
N GLY A 297 -6.96 10.86 -2.00
CA GLY A 297 -8.33 10.61 -2.45
C GLY A 297 -9.17 11.86 -2.40
N MET A 298 -10.28 11.85 -3.14
CA MET A 298 -11.33 12.87 -3.14
C MET A 298 -12.65 12.19 -3.46
N VAL A 299 -13.78 12.76 -3.01
CA VAL A 299 -15.12 12.23 -3.28
C VAL A 299 -15.26 11.89 -4.77
N TRP A 300 -15.60 10.64 -5.08
CA TRP A 300 -15.48 10.02 -6.40
C TRP A 300 -16.22 10.75 -7.53
N ASN A 301 -17.33 11.41 -7.22
CA ASN A 301 -18.16 12.16 -8.18
C ASN A 301 -17.98 13.69 -8.07
N SER A 302 -16.98 14.15 -7.32
CA SER A 302 -16.62 15.56 -7.26
C SER A 302 -16.06 16.02 -8.62
N GLU A 303 -16.51 17.17 -9.12
CA GLU A 303 -15.94 17.81 -10.29
C GLU A 303 -14.45 18.17 -10.11
N ASN A 304 -14.00 18.28 -8.86
CA ASN A 304 -12.64 18.62 -8.51
C ASN A 304 -11.72 17.39 -8.42
N ALA A 305 -12.25 16.14 -8.43
CA ALA A 305 -11.43 14.96 -8.26
C ALA A 305 -10.35 14.80 -9.35
N ALA A 306 -10.72 14.90 -10.62
CA ALA A 306 -9.76 14.79 -11.72
C ALA A 306 -8.75 15.96 -11.76
N PRO A 307 -9.14 17.26 -11.63
CA PRO A 307 -8.19 18.37 -11.52
C PRO A 307 -7.23 18.23 -10.33
N PHE A 308 -7.73 17.83 -9.16
CA PHE A 308 -6.94 17.64 -7.95
C PHE A 308 -5.88 16.56 -8.15
N LEU A 309 -6.29 15.37 -8.60
CA LEU A 309 -5.36 14.25 -8.84
C LEU A 309 -4.31 14.63 -9.88
N LYS A 310 -4.73 15.29 -10.99
CA LYS A 310 -3.79 15.77 -12.02
C LYS A 310 -2.77 16.75 -11.45
N LYS A 311 -3.21 17.74 -10.65
CA LYS A 311 -2.32 18.72 -10.01
C LYS A 311 -1.31 18.04 -9.11
N MET A 312 -1.75 17.08 -8.28
CA MET A 312 -0.86 16.40 -7.34
C MET A 312 0.14 15.48 -8.04
N VAL A 313 -0.33 14.64 -8.97
CA VAL A 313 0.57 13.71 -9.69
C VAL A 313 1.59 14.48 -10.53
N ASP A 314 1.16 15.48 -11.30
CA ASP A 314 2.06 16.28 -12.13
C ASP A 314 3.04 17.09 -11.26
N GLY A 315 2.54 17.69 -10.17
CA GLY A 315 3.37 18.46 -9.24
C GLY A 315 4.43 17.60 -8.55
N CYS A 316 4.04 16.41 -8.07
CA CYS A 316 4.97 15.46 -7.46
C CYS A 316 6.03 14.96 -8.45
N LYS A 317 5.67 14.66 -9.71
CA LYS A 317 6.63 14.27 -10.76
C LYS A 317 7.72 15.33 -11.03
N GLN A 318 7.44 16.61 -10.77
CA GLN A 318 8.42 17.69 -10.92
C GLN A 318 9.38 17.84 -9.73
N ILE A 319 9.15 17.11 -8.66
CA ILE A 319 9.97 17.16 -7.44
C ILE A 319 10.83 15.89 -7.40
N SER A 320 12.11 16.01 -7.70
CA SER A 320 13.04 14.87 -7.83
C SER A 320 13.15 14.00 -6.55
N THR A 321 12.79 14.55 -5.39
CA THR A 321 12.77 13.86 -4.11
C THR A 321 11.39 13.33 -3.73
N CYS A 322 10.40 13.41 -4.64
CA CYS A 322 9.10 12.76 -4.46
C CYS A 322 9.08 11.45 -5.24
N GLU A 323 8.96 10.34 -4.53
CA GLU A 323 9.04 9.00 -5.14
C GLU A 323 7.77 8.56 -5.86
N GLY A 324 6.61 9.08 -5.45
CA GLY A 324 5.35 8.66 -6.02
C GLY A 324 4.11 9.18 -5.32
N VAL A 325 2.97 8.77 -5.88
CA VAL A 325 1.62 9.04 -5.37
C VAL A 325 0.81 7.75 -5.41
N PHE A 326 0.20 7.39 -4.29
CA PHE A 326 -0.68 6.23 -4.15
C PHE A 326 -2.12 6.68 -3.88
N TYR A 327 -3.05 6.31 -4.78
CA TYR A 327 -4.47 6.50 -4.55
C TYR A 327 -4.96 5.46 -3.54
N TRP A 328 -5.66 5.90 -2.48
CA TRP A 328 -6.17 4.98 -1.47
C TRP A 328 -7.53 4.40 -1.89
N GLU A 329 -7.59 3.08 -2.04
CA GLU A 329 -8.77 2.29 -2.40
C GLU A 329 -9.54 2.88 -3.61
N PRO A 330 -8.84 3.12 -4.76
CA PRO A 330 -9.51 3.71 -5.94
C PRO A 330 -10.66 2.84 -6.45
N GLU A 331 -10.60 1.54 -6.29
CA GLU A 331 -11.60 0.56 -6.74
C GLU A 331 -12.91 0.61 -5.94
N CYS A 332 -12.94 1.28 -4.80
CA CYS A 332 -14.15 1.44 -4.02
C CYS A 332 -15.26 2.12 -4.83
N SER A 333 -16.37 1.44 -4.92
CA SER A 333 -17.61 1.90 -5.56
C SER A 333 -18.80 1.67 -4.62
N ASN A 334 -19.94 2.29 -4.90
CA ASN A 334 -21.15 2.11 -4.11
C ASN A 334 -20.99 2.35 -2.61
N ASN A 335 -20.10 3.27 -2.24
CA ASN A 335 -19.83 3.63 -0.84
C ASN A 335 -19.42 2.39 0.01
N TRP A 336 -18.56 1.56 -0.54
CA TRP A 336 -18.05 0.35 0.14
C TRP A 336 -17.52 0.68 1.54
N ASN A 337 -18.02 -0.02 2.56
CA ASN A 337 -17.68 0.23 3.97
C ASN A 337 -17.80 1.71 4.40
N GLY A 338 -18.69 2.50 3.76
CA GLY A 338 -18.88 3.92 4.05
C GLY A 338 -17.84 4.85 3.43
N TYR A 339 -16.96 4.33 2.56
CA TYR A 339 -15.94 5.14 1.89
C TYR A 339 -16.42 5.66 0.53
N ASP A 340 -16.38 6.98 0.35
CA ASP A 340 -16.89 7.70 -0.80
C ASP A 340 -15.80 8.37 -1.67
N LYS A 341 -14.52 8.16 -1.35
CA LYS A 341 -13.38 8.80 -2.02
C LYS A 341 -12.59 7.86 -2.92
N GLY A 342 -13.24 6.81 -3.43
CA GLY A 342 -12.69 5.96 -4.48
C GLY A 342 -12.57 6.70 -5.82
N ALA A 343 -12.27 5.98 -6.88
CA ALA A 343 -12.16 6.53 -8.23
C ALA A 343 -12.88 5.65 -9.26
N PHE A 344 -13.76 4.78 -8.81
CA PHE A 344 -14.69 4.02 -9.63
C PHE A 344 -16.11 4.49 -9.38
N ASP A 345 -16.89 4.54 -10.44
CA ASP A 345 -18.32 4.87 -10.35
C ASP A 345 -19.16 3.70 -9.78
N ASN A 346 -20.43 3.97 -9.53
CA ASN A 346 -21.35 2.97 -8.99
C ASN A 346 -21.67 1.80 -9.96
N THR A 347 -21.13 1.83 -11.19
CA THR A 347 -21.18 0.71 -12.14
C THR A 347 -19.90 -0.14 -12.15
N GLY A 348 -18.92 0.23 -11.30
CA GLY A 348 -17.63 -0.44 -11.21
C GLY A 348 -16.66 -0.07 -12.34
N LYS A 349 -16.83 1.10 -12.96
CA LYS A 349 -15.92 1.64 -13.98
C LYS A 349 -15.05 2.74 -13.43
N PRO A 350 -13.77 2.84 -13.86
CA PRO A 350 -12.90 3.94 -13.44
C PRO A 350 -13.42 5.30 -13.95
N THR A 351 -13.32 6.30 -13.10
CA THR A 351 -13.65 7.71 -13.43
C THR A 351 -12.45 8.43 -14.03
N ALA A 352 -12.68 9.67 -14.50
CA ALA A 352 -11.62 10.54 -15.03
C ALA A 352 -10.54 10.91 -13.98
N ALA A 353 -10.78 10.72 -12.69
CA ALA A 353 -9.77 10.94 -11.65
C ALA A 353 -8.51 10.09 -11.87
N LEU A 354 -8.65 8.88 -12.43
CA LEU A 354 -7.53 7.98 -12.72
C LEU A 354 -6.74 8.34 -13.99
N ASP A 355 -7.21 9.28 -14.80
CA ASP A 355 -6.47 9.74 -15.98
C ASP A 355 -5.14 10.43 -15.61
N ALA A 356 -5.02 10.94 -14.39
CA ALA A 356 -3.79 11.49 -13.84
C ALA A 356 -2.62 10.48 -13.81
N PHE A 357 -2.90 9.20 -13.81
CA PHE A 357 -1.90 8.13 -13.71
C PHE A 357 -1.46 7.56 -15.09
N LYS A 358 -2.07 8.00 -16.16
CA LYS A 358 -1.71 7.58 -17.53
C LYS A 358 -0.33 8.07 -18.00
#